data_07b65e50fefb64dcb7d463600fbb3f34
#
_entry.id   07b65e50fefb64dcb7d463600fbb3f34
#
_cell.length_a   1.000
_cell.length_b   1.000
_cell.length_c   1.000
_cell.angle_alpha   90.00
_cell.angle_beta   90.00
_cell.angle_gamma   90.00
#
_symmetry.space_group_name_H-M   'P 1'
#
loop_
_entity.id
_entity.type
_entity.pdbx_description
1 polymer ?
#
loop_
_entity_poly.entity_id
_entity_poly.type
_entity_poly.pdbx_seq_one_letter_code
_entity_poly.pdbx_strand_id
1 'polypeptide(L)'
;MTNSPPEDSDEFQDFVRQFIMRSWDIVDPDQPDWEAKRNLADVLRRLAHLTVCSEAPAHILQAATTAVREALVKIERYGSRSFLQCYQDGDYVANPHIYSDRAWITGHSNPLSPMMRLEPLENGAQGRVRLDHGYVGAPGWVHGGMVSALMDQLMGFILISQGDPCVTQSLTIHYDRPTPSHHDLLFRAWIEKEEGRRVHLRGEVKAGDEVSARGEAIFVRFDAKLFGRMLSGSATKNA
;
A
#
# COMPACT_ATOMS: atom_id res chain seq x y z
N MET A 1 -11.52 26.85 -1.55
CA MET A 1 -10.61 26.25 -2.55
C MET A 1 -11.40 25.18 -3.26
N THR A 2 -11.45 25.19 -4.58
CA THR A 2 -12.20 24.20 -5.36
C THR A 2 -11.58 22.81 -5.16
N ASN A 3 -12.38 21.84 -4.75
CA ASN A 3 -11.94 20.44 -4.52
C ASN A 3 -11.65 19.67 -5.84
N SER A 4 -11.52 20.36 -6.96
CA SER A 4 -11.22 19.73 -8.24
C SER A 4 -9.71 19.83 -8.51
N PRO A 5 -9.09 18.73 -8.99
CA PRO A 5 -7.70 18.79 -9.41
C PRO A 5 -7.51 19.80 -10.55
N PRO A 6 -6.34 20.45 -10.66
CA PRO A 6 -6.02 21.34 -11.77
C PRO A 6 -6.20 20.64 -13.12
N GLU A 7 -6.61 21.38 -14.15
CA GLU A 7 -6.73 20.84 -15.51
C GLU A 7 -5.42 20.93 -16.32
N ASP A 8 -4.52 21.85 -15.93
CA ASP A 8 -3.18 21.95 -16.49
C ASP A 8 -2.32 20.75 -16.09
N SER A 9 -1.56 20.20 -17.03
CA SER A 9 -0.80 18.96 -16.82
C SER A 9 0.31 19.11 -15.76
N ASP A 10 1.00 20.23 -15.76
CA ASP A 10 2.14 20.46 -14.86
C ASP A 10 1.63 20.78 -13.45
N GLU A 11 0.61 21.61 -13.34
CA GLU A 11 -0.06 21.89 -12.06
C GLU A 11 -0.70 20.62 -11.47
N PHE A 12 -1.24 19.75 -12.33
CA PHE A 12 -1.81 18.48 -11.90
C PHE A 12 -0.74 17.50 -11.39
N GLN A 13 0.40 17.39 -12.06
CA GLN A 13 1.51 16.56 -11.59
C GLN A 13 2.06 17.06 -10.26
N ASP A 14 2.23 18.37 -10.12
CA ASP A 14 2.66 18.98 -8.86
C ASP A 14 1.63 18.76 -7.72
N PHE A 15 0.34 18.86 -8.04
CA PHE A 15 -0.73 18.53 -7.09
C PHE A 15 -0.63 17.07 -6.62
N VAL A 16 -0.51 16.12 -7.57
CA VAL A 16 -0.40 14.68 -7.25
C VAL A 16 0.87 14.40 -6.44
N ARG A 17 2.01 14.96 -6.84
CA ARG A 17 3.28 14.80 -6.15
C ARG A 17 3.21 15.33 -4.71
N GLN A 18 2.73 16.55 -4.53
CA GLN A 18 2.59 17.15 -3.21
C GLN A 18 1.59 16.39 -2.34
N PHE A 19 0.47 15.95 -2.91
CA PHE A 19 -0.55 15.20 -2.19
C PHE A 19 -0.01 13.86 -1.70
N ILE A 20 0.69 13.11 -2.56
CA ILE A 20 1.17 11.76 -2.24
C ILE A 20 2.43 11.79 -1.39
N MET A 21 3.40 12.65 -1.70
CA MET A 21 4.63 12.74 -0.91
C MET A 21 4.35 13.28 0.50
N ARG A 22 3.45 14.25 0.66
CA ARG A 22 2.99 14.68 1.99
C ARG A 22 2.33 13.55 2.79
N SER A 23 1.65 12.63 2.11
CA SER A 23 1.01 11.51 2.77
C SER A 23 1.99 10.45 3.27
N TRP A 24 3.22 10.43 2.78
CA TRP A 24 4.24 9.43 3.13
C TRP A 24 5.22 9.91 4.18
N ASP A 25 5.37 11.22 4.30
CA ASP A 25 6.45 11.80 5.08
C ASP A 25 6.10 12.04 6.54
N ILE A 26 4.94 11.72 7.13
CA ILE A 26 4.89 12.17 8.51
C ILE A 26 3.77 11.64 9.35
N VAL A 27 4.19 11.23 10.49
CA VAL A 27 3.45 11.30 11.75
C VAL A 27 3.26 12.76 12.11
N ASP A 28 2.08 13.32 11.91
CA ASP A 28 1.72 14.56 12.57
C ASP A 28 1.47 14.26 14.06
N PRO A 29 2.37 14.68 14.97
CA PRO A 29 2.25 14.38 16.39
C PRO A 29 1.00 15.04 17.02
N ASP A 30 0.37 15.99 16.35
CA ASP A 30 -0.78 16.73 16.85
C ASP A 30 -2.13 16.06 16.51
N GLN A 31 -2.13 14.83 15.97
CA GLN A 31 -3.35 14.08 15.66
C GLN A 31 -3.46 12.76 16.46
N PRO A 32 -3.90 12.82 17.72
CA PRO A 32 -3.94 11.67 18.61
C PRO A 32 -4.82 10.51 18.10
N ASP A 33 -5.83 10.81 17.29
CA ASP A 33 -6.69 9.78 16.68
C ASP A 33 -5.94 8.91 15.68
N TRP A 34 -4.99 9.46 14.95
CA TRP A 34 -4.17 8.69 14.01
C TRP A 34 -3.15 7.81 14.72
N GLU A 35 -2.53 8.32 15.76
CA GLU A 35 -1.65 7.52 16.61
C GLU A 35 -2.40 6.34 17.22
N ALA A 36 -3.60 6.58 17.75
CA ALA A 36 -4.45 5.53 18.29
C ALA A 36 -4.83 4.47 17.25
N LYS A 37 -5.13 4.87 16.01
CA LYS A 37 -5.40 3.93 14.91
C LYS A 37 -4.18 3.10 14.55
N ARG A 38 -3.00 3.71 14.45
CA ARG A 38 -1.73 3.03 14.16
C ARG A 38 -1.40 2.02 15.25
N ASN A 39 -1.52 2.41 16.52
CA ASN A 39 -1.30 1.52 17.67
C ASN A 39 -2.27 0.34 17.65
N LEU A 40 -3.55 0.57 17.37
CA LEU A 40 -4.53 -0.49 17.22
C LEU A 40 -4.19 -1.43 16.06
N ALA A 41 -3.84 -0.89 14.90
CA ALA A 41 -3.46 -1.68 13.73
C ALA A 41 -2.20 -2.53 14.00
N ASP A 42 -1.23 -2.01 14.74
CA ASP A 42 -0.03 -2.75 15.10
C ASP A 42 -0.35 -3.94 16.02
N VAL A 43 -1.18 -3.72 17.06
CA VAL A 43 -1.65 -4.80 17.95
C VAL A 43 -2.42 -5.86 17.16
N LEU A 44 -3.32 -5.45 16.24
CA LEU A 44 -4.10 -6.37 15.42
C LEU A 44 -3.22 -7.17 14.47
N ARG A 45 -2.23 -6.53 13.83
CA ARG A 45 -1.24 -7.18 12.95
C ARG A 45 -0.47 -8.24 13.70
N ARG A 46 0.03 -7.90 14.89
CA ARG A 46 0.72 -8.85 15.76
C ARG A 46 -0.19 -10.00 16.22
N LEU A 47 -1.43 -9.70 16.58
CA LEU A 47 -2.40 -10.71 16.97
C LEU A 47 -2.71 -11.67 15.81
N ALA A 48 -2.89 -11.15 14.58
CA ALA A 48 -3.11 -11.96 13.38
C ALA A 48 -1.94 -12.94 13.15
N HIS A 49 -0.69 -12.47 13.23
CA HIS A 49 0.48 -13.36 13.12
C HIS A 49 0.52 -14.43 14.22
N LEU A 50 0.27 -14.05 15.47
CA LEU A 50 0.24 -14.99 16.59
C LEU A 50 -0.91 -16.00 16.48
N THR A 51 -2.05 -15.61 15.93
CA THR A 51 -3.17 -16.52 15.69
C THR A 51 -2.79 -17.65 14.73
N VAL A 52 -1.92 -17.37 13.76
CA VAL A 52 -1.45 -18.37 12.78
C VAL A 52 -0.46 -19.36 13.39
N CYS A 53 0.43 -18.92 14.31
CA CYS A 53 1.57 -19.72 14.72
C CYS A 53 1.62 -20.04 16.24
N SER A 54 0.69 -19.52 17.04
CA SER A 54 0.68 -19.70 18.49
C SER A 54 0.28 -21.13 18.88
N GLU A 55 0.98 -21.68 19.85
CA GLU A 55 0.62 -22.92 20.56
C GLU A 55 -0.18 -22.65 21.85
N ALA A 56 -0.80 -21.47 21.97
CA ALA A 56 -1.58 -21.10 23.12
C ALA A 56 -2.76 -22.07 23.34
N PRO A 57 -3.02 -22.51 24.56
CA PRO A 57 -4.12 -23.43 24.87
C PRO A 57 -5.48 -22.77 24.62
N ALA A 58 -6.50 -23.59 24.35
CA ALA A 58 -7.84 -23.15 23.95
C ALA A 58 -8.45 -22.09 24.88
N HIS A 59 -8.28 -22.20 26.18
CA HIS A 59 -8.84 -21.24 27.14
C HIS A 59 -8.24 -19.82 27.00
N ILE A 60 -6.96 -19.72 26.65
CA ILE A 60 -6.29 -18.43 26.36
C ILE A 60 -6.82 -17.83 25.05
N LEU A 61 -6.96 -18.67 23.99
CA LEU A 61 -7.53 -18.22 22.71
C LEU A 61 -8.99 -17.78 22.85
N GLN A 62 -9.78 -18.46 23.68
CA GLN A 62 -11.16 -18.08 24.00
C GLN A 62 -11.23 -16.76 24.75
N ALA A 63 -10.35 -16.55 25.75
CA ALA A 63 -10.27 -15.27 26.46
C ALA A 63 -9.88 -14.12 25.53
N ALA A 64 -8.89 -14.32 24.66
CA ALA A 64 -8.50 -13.34 23.67
C ALA A 64 -9.67 -13.02 22.69
N THR A 65 -10.40 -14.04 22.22
CA THR A 65 -11.57 -13.86 21.36
C THR A 65 -12.63 -12.98 22.03
N THR A 66 -12.90 -13.21 23.32
CA THR A 66 -13.87 -12.40 24.08
C THR A 66 -13.43 -10.95 24.16
N ALA A 67 -12.17 -10.69 24.51
CA ALA A 67 -11.62 -9.33 24.61
C ALA A 67 -11.68 -8.58 23.26
N VAL A 68 -11.34 -9.25 22.16
CA VAL A 68 -11.39 -8.66 20.79
C VAL A 68 -12.84 -8.36 20.41
N ARG A 69 -13.81 -9.24 20.72
CA ARG A 69 -15.24 -9.00 20.45
C ARG A 69 -15.76 -7.80 21.23
N GLU A 70 -15.37 -7.63 22.49
CA GLU A 70 -15.75 -6.45 23.28
C GLU A 70 -15.20 -5.15 22.68
N ALA A 71 -13.95 -5.17 22.18
CA ALA A 71 -13.36 -4.04 21.49
C ALA A 71 -14.10 -3.73 20.18
N LEU A 72 -14.42 -4.77 19.39
CA LEU A 72 -15.16 -4.64 18.13
C LEU A 72 -16.51 -3.94 18.34
N VAL A 73 -17.34 -4.40 19.32
CA VAL A 73 -18.63 -3.79 19.64
C VAL A 73 -18.52 -2.30 20.01
N LYS A 74 -17.44 -1.90 20.68
CA LYS A 74 -17.20 -0.49 21.01
C LYS A 74 -16.91 0.35 19.76
N ILE A 75 -16.11 -0.18 18.83
CA ILE A 75 -15.69 0.54 17.63
C ILE A 75 -16.83 0.63 16.61
N GLU A 76 -17.66 -0.43 16.45
CA GLU A 76 -18.78 -0.48 15.51
C GLU A 76 -19.85 0.60 15.77
N ARG A 77 -19.89 1.19 16.98
CA ARG A 77 -20.77 2.32 17.30
C ARG A 77 -20.43 3.60 16.57
N TYR A 78 -19.20 3.69 16.05
CA TYR A 78 -18.72 4.83 15.28
C TYR A 78 -18.82 4.49 13.80
N GLY A 79 -19.29 5.45 13.01
CA GLY A 79 -19.41 5.26 11.56
C GLY A 79 -18.06 4.96 10.89
N SER A 80 -18.14 4.38 9.71
CA SER A 80 -16.97 4.17 8.83
C SER A 80 -17.09 5.06 7.60
N ARG A 81 -15.95 5.55 7.09
CA ARG A 81 -15.88 6.35 5.87
C ARG A 81 -14.85 5.75 4.94
N SER A 82 -15.24 5.55 3.69
CA SER A 82 -14.32 5.14 2.63
C SER A 82 -13.32 6.25 2.30
N PHE A 83 -12.23 5.90 1.64
CA PHE A 83 -11.29 6.90 1.12
C PHE A 83 -12.00 7.90 0.19
N LEU A 84 -12.87 7.41 -0.70
CA LEU A 84 -13.62 8.26 -1.62
C LEU A 84 -14.50 9.29 -0.90
N GLN A 85 -15.19 8.88 0.17
CA GLN A 85 -15.98 9.81 0.99
C GLN A 85 -15.10 10.86 1.66
N CYS A 86 -13.96 10.48 2.24
CA CYS A 86 -13.02 11.42 2.83
C CYS A 86 -12.47 12.41 1.79
N TYR A 87 -12.24 11.95 0.56
CA TYR A 87 -11.84 12.82 -0.55
C TYR A 87 -12.95 13.82 -0.91
N GLN A 88 -14.17 13.35 -1.11
CA GLN A 88 -15.33 14.17 -1.49
C GLN A 88 -15.67 15.24 -0.43
N ASP A 89 -15.46 14.91 0.85
CA ASP A 89 -15.69 15.83 1.97
C ASP A 89 -14.53 16.83 2.18
N GLY A 90 -13.43 16.68 1.43
CA GLY A 90 -12.26 17.55 1.53
C GLY A 90 -11.30 17.25 2.69
N ASP A 91 -11.54 16.18 3.45
CA ASP A 91 -10.73 15.80 4.61
C ASP A 91 -9.28 15.49 4.26
N TYR A 92 -9.01 15.09 3.02
CA TYR A 92 -7.65 14.78 2.57
C TYR A 92 -6.71 15.99 2.56
N VAL A 93 -7.26 17.22 2.46
CA VAL A 93 -6.47 18.46 2.51
C VAL A 93 -5.97 18.71 3.92
N ALA A 94 -6.84 18.50 4.90
CA ALA A 94 -6.50 18.64 6.32
C ALA A 94 -5.69 17.43 6.85
N ASN A 95 -5.93 16.25 6.29
CA ASN A 95 -5.37 14.99 6.75
C ASN A 95 -4.77 14.19 5.57
N PRO A 96 -3.63 14.57 5.02
CA PRO A 96 -3.01 13.89 3.88
C PRO A 96 -2.68 12.40 4.16
N HIS A 97 -2.49 12.03 5.43
CA HIS A 97 -2.25 10.63 5.86
C HIS A 97 -3.41 9.67 5.57
N ILE A 98 -4.62 10.18 5.27
CA ILE A 98 -5.77 9.32 4.96
C ILE A 98 -5.48 8.37 3.81
N TYR A 99 -4.68 8.78 2.83
CA TYR A 99 -4.31 7.94 1.71
C TYR A 99 -3.25 6.90 2.08
N SER A 100 -2.09 7.34 2.53
CA SER A 100 -0.94 6.46 2.79
C SER A 100 -1.17 5.51 3.96
N ASP A 101 -1.77 6.01 5.04
CA ASP A 101 -1.99 5.23 6.25
C ASP A 101 -2.98 4.07 6.07
N ARG A 102 -3.91 4.19 5.12
CA ARG A 102 -4.88 3.14 4.79
C ARG A 102 -4.38 2.16 3.74
N ALA A 103 -3.27 2.45 3.07
CA ALA A 103 -2.75 1.62 1.99
C ALA A 103 -2.51 0.17 2.44
N TRP A 104 -2.89 -0.76 1.58
CA TRP A 104 -2.80 -2.19 1.92
C TRP A 104 -1.38 -2.68 2.15
N ILE A 105 -0.41 -2.18 1.41
CA ILE A 105 0.98 -2.67 1.45
C ILE A 105 1.87 -1.85 2.39
N THR A 106 1.61 -0.55 2.53
CA THR A 106 2.50 0.40 3.20
C THR A 106 1.85 1.09 4.39
N GLY A 107 0.52 0.97 4.54
CA GLY A 107 -0.25 1.77 5.50
C GLY A 107 -0.06 1.37 6.95
N HIS A 108 0.31 2.33 7.78
CA HIS A 108 0.53 2.13 9.21
C HIS A 108 -0.77 1.84 9.97
N SER A 109 -1.89 2.44 9.57
CA SER A 109 -3.20 2.20 10.20
C SER A 109 -3.98 1.04 9.56
N ASN A 110 -3.37 0.31 8.62
CA ASN A 110 -3.97 -0.88 8.03
C ASN A 110 -3.36 -2.14 8.67
N PRO A 111 -4.14 -2.93 9.44
CA PRO A 111 -3.63 -4.14 10.10
C PRO A 111 -3.24 -5.25 9.12
N LEU A 112 -3.67 -5.19 7.87
CA LEU A 112 -3.29 -6.14 6.82
C LEU A 112 -1.97 -5.78 6.13
N SER A 113 -1.44 -4.57 6.39
CA SER A 113 -0.22 -4.08 5.75
C SER A 113 1.01 -4.84 6.23
N PRO A 114 1.85 -5.36 5.31
CA PRO A 114 3.18 -5.90 5.63
C PRO A 114 4.20 -4.82 5.98
N MET A 115 3.84 -3.54 5.94
CA MET A 115 4.68 -2.41 6.30
C MET A 115 5.93 -2.28 5.42
N MET A 116 5.79 -2.47 4.11
CA MET A 116 6.88 -2.24 3.17
C MET A 116 7.30 -0.78 3.19
N ARG A 117 8.59 -0.54 3.41
CA ARG A 117 9.18 0.80 3.35
C ARG A 117 9.66 1.07 1.94
N LEU A 118 9.12 2.12 1.33
CA LEU A 118 9.46 2.53 -0.04
C LEU A 118 10.39 3.73 -0.01
N GLU A 119 11.33 3.73 -0.95
CA GLU A 119 12.34 4.77 -1.13
C GLU A 119 12.50 5.06 -2.62
N PRO A 120 12.33 6.31 -3.07
CA PRO A 120 12.57 6.67 -4.46
C PRO A 120 14.08 6.64 -4.75
N LEU A 121 14.42 6.26 -5.98
CA LEU A 121 15.76 6.31 -6.55
C LEU A 121 15.74 7.18 -7.82
N GLU A 122 16.90 7.61 -8.31
CA GLU A 122 17.01 8.46 -9.49
C GLU A 122 16.26 7.89 -10.71
N ASN A 123 16.39 6.58 -10.96
CA ASN A 123 15.74 5.89 -12.09
C ASN A 123 14.79 4.78 -11.63
N GLY A 124 14.10 4.95 -10.50
CA GLY A 124 13.20 3.91 -10.03
C GLY A 124 12.84 4.04 -8.56
N ALA A 125 12.70 2.89 -7.88
CA ALA A 125 12.47 2.84 -6.45
C ALA A 125 12.98 1.53 -5.84
N GLN A 126 13.16 1.55 -4.53
CA GLN A 126 13.37 0.32 -3.76
C GLN A 126 12.38 0.20 -2.62
N GLY A 127 12.10 -1.02 -2.22
CA GLY A 127 11.25 -1.35 -1.09
C GLY A 127 11.89 -2.39 -0.19
N ARG A 128 11.78 -2.21 1.13
CA ARG A 128 12.29 -3.17 2.11
C ARG A 128 11.15 -3.67 2.97
N VAL A 129 11.12 -4.98 3.18
CA VAL A 129 10.08 -5.62 3.99
C VAL A 129 10.60 -6.92 4.58
N ARG A 130 10.10 -7.28 5.76
CA ARG A 130 10.26 -8.59 6.37
C ARG A 130 8.88 -9.22 6.51
N LEU A 131 8.72 -10.42 5.98
CA LEU A 131 7.43 -11.11 5.94
C LEU A 131 7.46 -12.34 6.85
N ASP A 132 6.59 -12.31 7.86
CA ASP A 132 6.49 -13.36 8.87
C ASP A 132 5.35 -14.35 8.58
N HIS A 133 4.94 -15.14 9.57
CA HIS A 133 4.02 -16.27 9.46
C HIS A 133 2.71 -15.97 8.71
N GLY A 134 2.15 -14.76 8.83
CA GLY A 134 0.89 -14.39 8.18
C GLY A 134 0.96 -14.32 6.64
N TYR A 135 2.16 -14.34 6.07
CA TYR A 135 2.39 -14.21 4.62
C TYR A 135 3.03 -15.44 3.99
N VAL A 136 3.12 -16.52 4.75
CA VAL A 136 3.71 -17.80 4.30
C VAL A 136 2.73 -18.54 3.38
N GLY A 137 3.23 -19.02 2.26
CA GLY A 137 2.49 -19.92 1.36
C GLY A 137 2.87 -21.37 1.60
N ALA A 138 4.06 -21.79 1.14
CA ALA A 138 4.63 -23.09 1.49
C ALA A 138 5.56 -22.95 2.70
N PRO A 139 5.84 -24.03 3.44
CA PRO A 139 6.68 -23.98 4.64
C PRO A 139 8.03 -23.30 4.39
N GLY A 140 8.30 -22.21 5.12
CA GLY A 140 9.52 -21.39 5.00
C GLY A 140 9.54 -20.39 3.85
N TRP A 141 8.50 -20.32 3.03
CA TRP A 141 8.47 -19.47 1.83
C TRP A 141 7.31 -18.49 1.84
N VAL A 142 7.56 -17.28 1.41
CA VAL A 142 6.53 -16.25 1.19
C VAL A 142 5.57 -16.69 0.10
N HIS A 143 4.28 -16.46 0.29
CA HIS A 143 3.27 -16.72 -0.73
C HIS A 143 3.54 -15.89 -1.99
N GLY A 144 3.55 -16.52 -3.17
CA GLY A 144 3.84 -15.85 -4.45
C GLY A 144 2.96 -14.64 -4.73
N GLY A 145 1.67 -14.71 -4.39
CA GLY A 145 0.75 -13.58 -4.51
C GLY A 145 1.15 -12.36 -3.66
N MET A 146 1.80 -12.55 -2.50
CA MET A 146 2.34 -11.45 -1.71
C MET A 146 3.54 -10.81 -2.40
N VAL A 147 4.44 -11.62 -2.98
CA VAL A 147 5.57 -11.12 -3.77
C VAL A 147 5.06 -10.26 -4.94
N SER A 148 4.03 -10.74 -5.65
CA SER A 148 3.41 -9.99 -6.76
C SER A 148 2.80 -8.67 -6.28
N ALA A 149 2.06 -8.65 -5.17
CA ALA A 149 1.43 -7.45 -4.64
C ALA A 149 2.45 -6.40 -4.19
N LEU A 150 3.56 -6.82 -3.58
CA LEU A 150 4.66 -5.93 -3.18
C LEU A 150 5.37 -5.34 -4.41
N MET A 151 5.56 -6.13 -5.47
CA MET A 151 6.17 -5.66 -6.71
C MET A 151 5.26 -4.64 -7.41
N ASP A 152 3.95 -4.92 -7.49
CA ASP A 152 2.95 -4.00 -8.05
C ASP A 152 2.96 -2.65 -7.33
N GLN A 153 2.93 -2.69 -6.00
CA GLN A 153 2.99 -1.49 -5.17
C GLN A 153 4.25 -0.66 -5.42
N LEU A 154 5.43 -1.33 -5.49
CA LEU A 154 6.69 -0.64 -5.73
C LEU A 154 6.74 0.00 -7.12
N MET A 155 6.28 -0.72 -8.15
CA MET A 155 6.25 -0.21 -9.52
C MET A 155 5.28 0.97 -9.67
N GLY A 156 4.09 0.88 -9.09
CA GLY A 156 3.13 1.99 -9.06
C GLY A 156 3.68 3.21 -8.31
N PHE A 157 4.44 3.00 -7.22
CA PHE A 157 5.06 4.06 -6.46
C PHE A 157 6.04 4.90 -7.29
N ILE A 158 6.80 4.30 -8.21
CA ILE A 158 7.72 5.04 -9.08
C ILE A 158 7.00 6.15 -9.83
N LEU A 159 5.87 5.84 -10.47
CA LEU A 159 5.11 6.79 -11.27
C LEU A 159 4.41 7.84 -10.38
N ILE A 160 3.78 7.38 -9.34
CA ILE A 160 3.06 8.23 -8.38
C ILE A 160 4.02 9.23 -7.70
N SER A 161 5.23 8.83 -7.35
CA SER A 161 6.24 9.73 -6.76
C SER A 161 6.74 10.80 -7.73
N GLN A 162 6.57 10.56 -9.03
CA GLN A 162 6.85 11.53 -10.11
C GLN A 162 5.66 12.48 -10.39
N GLY A 163 4.50 12.26 -9.74
CA GLY A 163 3.28 13.01 -9.97
C GLY A 163 2.38 12.41 -11.06
N ASP A 164 2.67 11.18 -11.50
CA ASP A 164 1.94 10.49 -12.56
C ASP A 164 0.96 9.46 -11.99
N PRO A 165 -0.32 9.80 -11.79
CA PRO A 165 -1.31 8.81 -11.39
C PRO A 165 -1.47 7.76 -12.48
N CYS A 166 -1.51 6.50 -12.07
CA CYS A 166 -1.48 5.37 -12.98
C CYS A 166 -2.30 4.19 -12.46
N VAL A 167 -2.58 3.26 -13.35
CA VAL A 167 -3.13 1.94 -13.01
C VAL A 167 -2.31 0.85 -13.67
N THR A 168 -2.22 -0.27 -13.00
CA THR A 168 -1.59 -1.48 -13.54
C THR A 168 -2.45 -2.05 -14.65
N GLN A 169 -1.89 -2.17 -15.86
CA GLN A 169 -2.51 -2.84 -17.00
C GLN A 169 -2.17 -4.33 -16.98
N SER A 170 -0.91 -4.66 -16.73
CA SER A 170 -0.43 -6.04 -16.62
C SER A 170 0.78 -6.12 -15.71
N LEU A 171 0.90 -7.25 -15.04
CA LEU A 171 2.05 -7.61 -14.22
C LEU A 171 2.35 -9.09 -14.42
N THR A 172 3.59 -9.41 -14.76
CA THR A 172 4.10 -10.78 -14.86
C THR A 172 5.23 -10.95 -13.84
N ILE A 173 5.15 -11.99 -13.03
CA ILE A 173 6.21 -12.35 -12.07
C ILE A 173 6.81 -13.69 -12.46
N HIS A 174 8.12 -13.71 -12.61
CA HIS A 174 8.93 -14.91 -12.80
C HIS A 174 9.58 -15.25 -11.46
N TYR A 175 9.26 -16.42 -10.93
CA TYR A 175 9.82 -16.93 -9.68
C TYR A 175 11.02 -17.81 -10.01
N ASP A 176 12.22 -17.28 -9.90
CA ASP A 176 13.46 -18.01 -10.21
C ASP A 176 13.77 -19.03 -9.10
N ARG A 177 13.40 -18.70 -7.88
CA ARG A 177 13.49 -19.57 -6.70
C ARG A 177 12.49 -19.14 -5.62
N PRO A 178 12.19 -20.00 -4.64
CA PRO A 178 11.31 -19.62 -3.53
C PRO A 178 11.85 -18.41 -2.75
N THR A 179 10.98 -17.44 -2.48
CA THR A 179 11.34 -16.26 -1.67
C THR A 179 11.26 -16.65 -0.18
N PRO A 180 12.34 -16.54 0.61
CA PRO A 180 12.33 -17.00 1.99
C PRO A 180 11.50 -16.08 2.88
N SER A 181 10.71 -16.67 3.79
CA SER A 181 10.05 -15.94 4.88
C SER A 181 11.02 -15.64 6.01
N HIS A 182 10.67 -14.70 6.89
CA HIS A 182 11.49 -14.28 8.05
C HIS A 182 12.88 -13.71 7.68
N HIS A 183 13.06 -13.29 6.45
CA HIS A 183 14.27 -12.63 5.95
C HIS A 183 13.96 -11.21 5.53
N ASP A 184 14.97 -10.36 5.57
CA ASP A 184 14.87 -9.02 5.00
C ASP A 184 14.90 -9.14 3.48
N LEU A 185 13.82 -8.70 2.85
CA LEU A 185 13.65 -8.70 1.41
C LEU A 185 13.87 -7.30 0.86
N LEU A 186 14.63 -7.22 -0.23
CA LEU A 186 14.85 -6.01 -0.99
C LEU A 186 14.18 -6.14 -2.35
N PHE A 187 13.20 -5.31 -2.58
CA PHE A 187 12.56 -5.11 -3.87
C PHE A 187 13.21 -3.92 -4.56
N ARG A 188 13.51 -4.03 -5.84
CA ARG A 188 13.96 -2.93 -6.70
C ARG A 188 13.15 -2.92 -7.98
N ALA A 189 12.79 -1.73 -8.45
CA ALA A 189 12.11 -1.58 -9.73
C ALA A 189 12.59 -0.30 -10.43
N TRP A 190 12.48 -0.29 -11.76
CA TRP A 190 12.89 0.83 -12.61
C TRP A 190 12.04 0.89 -13.87
N ILE A 191 12.00 2.07 -14.48
CA ILE A 191 11.38 2.26 -15.78
C ILE A 191 12.32 1.71 -16.85
N GLU A 192 11.82 0.80 -17.70
CA GLU A 192 12.56 0.26 -18.84
C GLU A 192 12.34 1.11 -20.08
N LYS A 193 11.08 1.49 -20.36
CA LYS A 193 10.72 2.35 -21.48
C LYS A 193 9.36 3.00 -21.29
N GLU A 194 9.12 4.06 -22.03
CA GLU A 194 7.86 4.78 -22.05
C GLU A 194 7.32 4.85 -23.49
N GLU A 195 6.03 4.55 -23.65
CA GLU A 195 5.33 4.56 -24.94
C GLU A 195 4.01 5.33 -24.80
N GLY A 196 4.09 6.64 -24.93
CA GLY A 196 2.96 7.53 -24.70
C GLY A 196 2.47 7.41 -23.25
N ARG A 197 1.23 6.95 -23.06
CA ARG A 197 0.68 6.75 -21.71
C ARG A 197 1.11 5.44 -21.03
N ARG A 198 1.68 4.51 -21.79
CA ARG A 198 2.15 3.22 -21.26
C ARG A 198 3.58 3.34 -20.77
N VAL A 199 3.81 2.85 -19.57
CA VAL A 199 5.13 2.78 -18.95
C VAL A 199 5.45 1.33 -18.68
N HIS A 200 6.55 0.84 -19.21
CA HIS A 200 7.05 -0.50 -19.01
C HIS A 200 8.08 -0.47 -17.88
N LEU A 201 7.85 -1.28 -16.87
CA LEU A 201 8.71 -1.35 -15.70
C LEU A 201 9.25 -2.77 -15.54
N ARG A 202 10.45 -2.85 -14.99
CA ARG A 202 11.06 -4.09 -14.52
C ARG A 202 11.41 -4.00 -13.04
N GLY A 203 11.48 -5.16 -12.41
CA GLY A 203 11.90 -5.23 -11.02
C GLY A 203 12.45 -6.59 -10.64
N GLU A 204 13.08 -6.62 -9.48
CA GLU A 204 13.63 -7.83 -8.88
C GLU A 204 13.40 -7.86 -7.37
N VAL A 205 13.37 -9.06 -6.82
CA VAL A 205 13.30 -9.31 -5.37
C VAL A 205 14.54 -10.06 -4.96
N LYS A 206 15.22 -9.57 -3.91
CA LYS A 206 16.41 -10.18 -3.34
C LYS A 206 16.20 -10.55 -1.87
N ALA A 207 16.76 -11.70 -1.51
CA ALA A 207 17.02 -12.09 -0.12
C ALA A 207 18.55 -12.22 0.03
N GLY A 208 19.16 -11.27 0.72
CA GLY A 208 20.61 -11.10 0.67
C GLY A 208 21.08 -10.75 -0.74
N ASP A 209 22.05 -11.50 -1.28
CA ASP A 209 22.57 -11.29 -2.63
C ASP A 209 21.82 -12.07 -3.72
N GLU A 210 20.90 -12.96 -3.33
CA GLU A 210 20.21 -13.84 -4.26
C GLU A 210 18.91 -13.24 -4.77
N VAL A 211 18.72 -13.21 -6.09
CA VAL A 211 17.45 -12.86 -6.74
C VAL A 211 16.50 -14.04 -6.62
N SER A 212 15.33 -13.82 -6.01
CA SER A 212 14.28 -14.85 -5.90
C SER A 212 13.18 -14.71 -6.95
N ALA A 213 12.87 -13.48 -7.37
CA ALA A 213 11.85 -13.23 -8.39
C ALA A 213 12.18 -12.00 -9.23
N ARG A 214 11.64 -11.96 -10.46
CA ARG A 214 11.67 -10.80 -11.36
C ARG A 214 10.26 -10.45 -11.79
N GLY A 215 10.02 -9.15 -11.98
CA GLY A 215 8.74 -8.62 -12.42
C GLY A 215 8.88 -7.80 -13.70
N GLU A 216 7.89 -7.93 -14.57
CA GLU A 216 7.69 -7.06 -15.74
C GLU A 216 6.25 -6.55 -15.70
N ALA A 217 6.05 -5.24 -15.86
CA ALA A 217 4.73 -4.65 -15.80
C ALA A 217 4.54 -3.55 -16.84
N ILE A 218 3.28 -3.35 -17.20
CA ILE A 218 2.82 -2.19 -17.96
C ILE A 218 1.84 -1.43 -17.09
N PHE A 219 2.16 -0.16 -16.84
CA PHE A 219 1.29 0.78 -16.19
C PHE A 219 0.78 1.80 -17.20
N VAL A 220 -0.43 2.31 -16.99
CA VAL A 220 -1.03 3.32 -17.85
C VAL A 220 -1.29 4.58 -17.04
N ARG A 221 -0.64 5.69 -17.44
CA ARG A 221 -0.91 7.01 -16.88
C ARG A 221 -2.31 7.47 -17.24
N PHE A 222 -2.99 8.13 -16.33
CA PHE A 222 -4.22 8.82 -16.64
C PHE A 222 -4.11 10.33 -16.40
N ASP A 223 -4.86 11.07 -17.20
CA ASP A 223 -4.90 12.52 -17.14
C ASP A 223 -5.75 13.03 -15.96
N ALA A 224 -5.64 14.34 -15.70
CA ALA A 224 -6.39 15.02 -14.65
C ALA A 224 -7.91 14.83 -14.78
N LYS A 225 -8.43 14.79 -16.00
CA LYS A 225 -9.87 14.64 -16.28
C LYS A 225 -10.38 13.25 -15.88
N LEU A 226 -9.61 12.20 -16.18
CA LEU A 226 -9.94 10.84 -15.77
C LEU A 226 -9.82 10.68 -14.26
N PHE A 227 -8.76 11.22 -13.66
CA PHE A 227 -8.53 11.23 -12.23
C PHE A 227 -9.68 11.93 -11.48
N GLY A 228 -10.07 13.13 -11.93
CA GLY A 228 -11.21 13.86 -11.37
C GLY A 228 -12.53 13.07 -11.44
N ARG A 229 -12.79 12.38 -12.55
CA ARG A 229 -13.96 11.51 -12.69
C ARG A 229 -13.94 10.31 -11.73
N MET A 230 -12.79 9.70 -11.52
CA MET A 230 -12.64 8.62 -10.53
C MET A 230 -12.96 9.11 -9.12
N LEU A 231 -12.45 10.28 -8.75
CA LEU A 231 -12.66 10.87 -7.43
C LEU A 231 -14.09 11.39 -7.21
N SER A 232 -14.78 11.83 -8.27
CA SER A 232 -16.18 12.22 -8.19
C SER A 232 -17.16 11.04 -8.14
N GLY A 233 -16.68 9.81 -8.26
CA GLY A 233 -17.52 8.60 -8.31
C GLY A 233 -18.29 8.43 -9.62
N SER A 234 -18.03 9.26 -10.64
CA SER A 234 -18.72 9.20 -11.93
C SER A 234 -18.09 8.20 -12.92
N ALA A 235 -16.89 7.68 -12.63
CA ALA A 235 -16.19 6.74 -13.51
C ALA A 235 -16.81 5.33 -13.54
N THR A 236 -17.57 4.95 -12.51
CA THR A 236 -18.17 3.61 -12.38
C THR A 236 -19.50 3.42 -13.11
N LYS A 237 -20.04 4.46 -13.75
CA LYS A 237 -21.34 4.37 -14.46
C LYS A 237 -21.26 3.92 -15.92
N ASN A 238 -20.04 3.78 -16.48
CA ASN A 238 -19.83 3.46 -17.91
C ASN A 238 -18.74 2.36 -18.14
N ALA A 239 -18.57 1.46 -17.20
CA ALA A 239 -17.72 0.27 -17.38
C ALA A 239 -18.56 -0.99 -17.49
#